data_c65285a58e6aa57000b80ac21ddcb388
#
_entry.id   c65285a58e6aa57000b80ac21ddcb388
#
_cell.length_a   1.000
_cell.length_b   1.000
_cell.length_c   1.000
_cell.angle_alpha   90.00
_cell.angle_beta   90.00
_cell.angle_gamma   90.00
#
_symmetry.space_group_name_H-M   'P 1'
#
loop_
_entity.id
_entity.type
_entity.pdbx_description
1 polymer ?
#
loop_
_entity_poly.entity_id
_entity_poly.type
_entity_poly.pdbx_seq_one_letter_code
_entity_poly.pdbx_strand_id
1 'polypeptide(L)'
;MNGEWCYLNGVECAVYARKKGGVFNAFCKNTVMRHNCGERDIHETQKPLSLWYELLNDLTNENDLVLDTCMGSFTTAVACTKLNRRFIGAELNKEYYDKGYERLEREKNQLSLFDL
;
A
#
# COMPACT_ATOMS: atom_id res chain seq x y z
N MET A 1 11.59 -0.62 -22.65
CA MET A 1 10.90 0.40 -23.49
C MET A 1 11.80 1.63 -23.57
N ASN A 2 12.12 2.05 -24.75
CA ASN A 2 12.98 3.20 -24.96
C ASN A 2 12.14 4.47 -24.76
N GLY A 3 12.37 5.20 -23.66
CA GLY A 3 11.59 6.39 -23.29
C GLY A 3 11.96 7.68 -24.04
N GLU A 4 12.86 7.61 -25.01
CA GLU A 4 13.40 8.79 -25.68
C GLU A 4 12.38 9.58 -26.52
N TRP A 5 11.27 8.94 -26.92
CA TRP A 5 10.32 9.53 -27.88
C TRP A 5 8.85 9.38 -27.47
N CYS A 6 8.55 9.19 -26.19
CA CYS A 6 7.17 9.06 -25.71
C CYS A 6 6.96 9.86 -24.43
N TYR A 7 5.71 10.30 -24.22
CA TYR A 7 5.29 10.84 -22.94
C TYR A 7 5.19 9.71 -21.91
N LEU A 8 5.93 9.82 -20.82
CA LEU A 8 5.81 8.90 -19.70
C LEU A 8 4.53 9.22 -18.92
N ASN A 9 3.74 8.18 -18.66
CA ASN A 9 2.54 8.33 -17.85
C ASN A 9 2.93 8.55 -16.38
N GLY A 10 2.85 9.77 -15.90
CA GLY A 10 3.19 10.18 -14.55
C GLY A 10 2.00 10.18 -13.58
N VAL A 11 0.81 9.75 -14.04
CA VAL A 11 -0.42 9.78 -13.25
C VAL A 11 -1.09 8.41 -13.29
N GLU A 12 -1.48 7.91 -12.11
CA GLU A 12 -2.35 6.75 -11.98
C GLU A 12 -3.71 7.19 -11.43
N CYS A 13 -4.77 6.58 -11.93
CA CYS A 13 -6.14 6.83 -11.48
C CYS A 13 -6.67 5.66 -10.67
N ALA A 14 -7.44 5.95 -9.63
CA ALA A 14 -8.16 4.96 -8.85
C ALA A 14 -9.63 5.38 -8.71
N VAL A 15 -10.52 4.40 -8.59
CA VAL A 15 -11.93 4.64 -8.28
C VAL A 15 -12.11 4.50 -6.78
N TYR A 16 -12.66 5.54 -6.17
CA TYR A 16 -13.07 5.51 -4.77
C TYR A 16 -14.57 5.33 -4.66
N ALA A 17 -14.99 4.37 -3.85
CA ALA A 17 -16.38 4.13 -3.51
C ALA A 17 -16.54 3.86 -2.01
N ARG A 18 -17.61 4.36 -1.41
CA ARG A 18 -17.89 4.20 0.03
C ARG A 18 -19.33 3.80 0.27
N LYS A 19 -19.54 2.82 1.14
CA LYS A 19 -20.90 2.53 1.66
C LYS A 19 -21.37 3.67 2.56
N LYS A 20 -22.67 3.88 2.65
CA LYS A 20 -23.25 4.82 3.61
C LYS A 20 -22.81 4.46 5.03
N GLY A 21 -22.28 5.44 5.76
CA GLY A 21 -21.71 5.24 7.11
C GLY A 21 -20.31 4.66 7.15
N GLY A 22 -19.66 4.43 6.00
CA GLY A 22 -18.26 4.00 5.96
C GLY A 22 -17.31 5.06 6.52
N VAL A 23 -16.15 4.62 7.01
CA VAL A 23 -15.13 5.49 7.61
C VAL A 23 -14.55 6.44 6.57
N PHE A 24 -14.40 7.71 6.93
CA PHE A 24 -13.59 8.70 6.25
C PHE A 24 -13.07 9.71 7.28
N ASN A 25 -11.80 9.58 7.65
CA ASN A 25 -11.20 10.35 8.73
C ASN A 25 -10.62 11.69 8.28
N ALA A 26 -10.41 11.88 6.97
CA ALA A 26 -9.94 13.15 6.43
C ALA A 26 -11.08 14.13 6.24
N PHE A 27 -10.83 15.40 6.56
CA PHE A 27 -11.79 16.47 6.30
C PHE A 27 -11.49 17.09 4.93
N CYS A 28 -12.46 17.06 4.02
CA CYS A 28 -12.47 17.77 2.72
C CYS A 28 -11.11 17.73 1.99
N LYS A 29 -10.66 16.54 1.60
CA LYS A 29 -9.35 16.32 1.02
C LYS A 29 -9.38 16.42 -0.51
N ASN A 30 -8.31 16.95 -1.11
CA ASN A 30 -8.15 16.94 -2.55
C ASN A 30 -8.04 15.50 -3.08
N THR A 31 -8.63 15.24 -4.23
CA THR A 31 -8.58 13.95 -4.92
C THR A 31 -7.24 13.68 -5.62
N VAL A 32 -6.38 14.68 -5.75
CA VAL A 32 -5.02 14.53 -6.28
C VAL A 32 -4.05 14.30 -5.15
N MET A 33 -3.46 13.10 -5.10
CA MET A 33 -2.43 12.73 -4.15
C MET A 33 -1.06 12.74 -4.84
N ARG A 34 -0.05 13.27 -4.18
CA ARG A 34 1.32 13.36 -4.73
C ARG A 34 2.27 12.58 -3.84
N HIS A 35 2.80 11.50 -4.37
CA HIS A 35 3.76 10.65 -3.69
C HIS A 35 4.93 10.37 -4.61
N ASN A 36 6.15 10.37 -4.08
CA ASN A 36 7.31 9.91 -4.82
C ASN A 36 7.19 8.42 -5.06
N CYS A 37 7.49 7.99 -6.28
CA CYS A 37 7.66 6.56 -6.56
C CYS A 37 8.80 6.06 -5.68
N GLY A 38 8.48 5.21 -4.70
CA GLY A 38 9.45 4.57 -3.83
C GLY A 38 10.34 3.56 -4.57
N GLU A 39 11.10 2.81 -3.82
CA GLU A 39 11.86 1.68 -4.34
C GLU A 39 10.94 0.67 -5.05
N ARG A 40 11.38 0.17 -6.19
CA ARG A 40 10.67 -0.83 -7.00
C ARG A 40 11.51 -2.10 -7.09
N ASP A 41 11.96 -2.56 -5.94
CA ASP A 41 12.89 -3.67 -5.79
C ASP A 41 12.23 -5.05 -5.97
N ILE A 42 10.93 -5.16 -5.73
CA ILE A 42 10.19 -6.42 -5.79
C ILE A 42 9.29 -6.48 -7.03
N HIS A 43 8.61 -5.40 -7.36
CA HIS A 43 7.64 -5.36 -8.44
C HIS A 43 7.75 -4.04 -9.22
N GLU A 44 7.73 -4.12 -10.57
CA GLU A 44 7.84 -2.94 -11.45
C GLU A 44 6.78 -1.87 -11.18
N THR A 45 5.59 -2.28 -10.73
CA THR A 45 4.47 -1.41 -10.40
C THR A 45 4.26 -1.25 -8.89
N GLN A 46 5.30 -1.48 -8.08
CA GLN A 46 5.23 -1.31 -6.63
C GLN A 46 4.78 0.10 -6.27
N LYS A 47 3.72 0.18 -5.47
CA LYS A 47 3.17 1.46 -5.04
C LYS A 47 3.97 2.03 -3.87
N PRO A 48 4.10 3.36 -3.77
CA PRO A 48 4.80 3.98 -2.65
C PRO A 48 4.08 3.72 -1.33
N LEU A 49 4.83 3.35 -0.31
CA LEU A 49 4.30 3.06 1.02
C LEU A 49 3.59 4.28 1.64
N SER A 50 4.09 5.48 1.37
CA SER A 50 3.49 6.75 1.81
C SER A 50 2.06 6.94 1.31
N LEU A 51 1.74 6.50 0.09
CA LEU A 51 0.37 6.52 -0.44
C LEU A 51 -0.55 5.59 0.37
N TRP A 52 -0.08 4.39 0.70
CA TRP A 52 -0.86 3.44 1.50
C TRP A 52 -1.06 3.92 2.93
N TYR A 53 -0.09 4.58 3.55
CA TYR A 53 -0.29 5.22 4.85
C TYR A 53 -1.39 6.27 4.80
N GLU A 54 -1.37 7.13 3.79
CA GLU A 54 -2.38 8.16 3.60
C GLU A 54 -3.77 7.54 3.43
N LEU A 55 -3.93 6.57 2.51
CA LEU A 55 -5.21 5.92 2.25
C LEU A 55 -5.74 5.15 3.48
N LEU A 56 -4.90 4.42 4.18
CA LEU A 56 -5.32 3.65 5.35
C LEU A 56 -5.75 4.56 6.50
N ASN A 57 -5.05 5.66 6.73
CA ASN A 57 -5.44 6.63 7.76
C ASN A 57 -6.75 7.33 7.42
N ASP A 58 -6.97 7.66 6.15
CA ASP A 58 -8.20 8.33 5.71
C ASP A 58 -9.42 7.39 5.73
N LEU A 59 -9.24 6.12 5.40
CA LEU A 59 -10.34 5.20 5.08
C LEU A 59 -10.59 4.12 6.13
N THR A 60 -9.72 3.99 7.12
CA THR A 60 -9.82 2.95 8.16
C THR A 60 -9.47 3.48 9.54
N ASN A 61 -9.91 2.75 10.56
CA ASN A 61 -9.47 2.92 11.95
C ASN A 61 -8.50 1.80 12.36
N GLU A 62 -7.84 1.95 13.50
CA GLU A 62 -7.04 0.87 14.08
C GLU A 62 -7.89 -0.41 14.29
N ASN A 63 -7.29 -1.55 14.07
CA ASN A 63 -7.90 -2.88 14.12
C ASN A 63 -8.94 -3.17 13.02
N ASP A 64 -9.21 -2.26 12.10
CA ASP A 64 -10.02 -2.57 10.92
C ASP A 64 -9.33 -3.61 10.04
N LEU A 65 -10.16 -4.38 9.33
CA LEU A 65 -9.70 -5.41 8.41
C LEU A 65 -9.63 -4.86 6.99
N VAL A 66 -8.46 -4.93 6.40
CA VAL A 66 -8.18 -4.51 5.03
C VAL A 66 -8.01 -5.73 4.13
N LEU A 67 -8.64 -5.71 2.99
CA LEU A 67 -8.51 -6.75 1.96
C LEU A 67 -7.76 -6.21 0.75
N ASP A 68 -6.73 -6.93 0.32
CA ASP A 68 -6.01 -6.68 -0.93
C ASP A 68 -5.88 -7.99 -1.71
N THR A 69 -6.63 -8.11 -2.80
CA THR A 69 -6.66 -9.33 -3.64
C THR A 69 -5.50 -9.44 -4.62
N CYS A 70 -4.66 -8.41 -4.73
CA CYS A 70 -3.54 -8.33 -5.67
C CYS A 70 -2.32 -7.70 -4.97
N MET A 71 -1.82 -8.35 -3.91
CA MET A 71 -0.84 -7.76 -2.99
C MET A 71 0.51 -7.41 -3.60
N GLY A 72 0.91 -8.06 -4.70
CA GLY A 72 2.19 -7.81 -5.36
C GLY A 72 3.37 -7.86 -4.39
N SER A 73 3.97 -6.71 -4.12
CA SER A 73 5.10 -6.54 -3.19
C SER A 73 4.71 -6.42 -1.71
N PHE A 74 3.47 -6.70 -1.35
CA PHE A 74 2.93 -6.63 0.03
C PHE A 74 2.94 -5.22 0.65
N THR A 75 2.91 -4.17 -0.15
CA THR A 75 2.91 -2.79 0.36
C THR A 75 1.71 -2.52 1.28
N THR A 76 0.53 -3.02 0.93
CA THR A 76 -0.68 -2.93 1.76
C THR A 76 -0.48 -3.64 3.11
N ALA A 77 0.07 -4.85 3.10
CA ALA A 77 0.31 -5.62 4.33
C ALA A 77 1.33 -4.94 5.25
N VAL A 78 2.41 -4.40 4.69
CA VAL A 78 3.41 -3.62 5.45
C VAL A 78 2.78 -2.38 6.06
N ALA A 79 1.99 -1.63 5.30
CA ALA A 79 1.30 -0.44 5.80
C ALA A 79 0.30 -0.78 6.91
N CYS A 80 -0.48 -1.84 6.74
CA CYS A 80 -1.41 -2.33 7.76
C CYS A 80 -0.69 -2.69 9.06
N THR A 81 0.42 -3.43 8.97
CA THR A 81 1.21 -3.81 10.14
C THR A 81 1.72 -2.58 10.90
N LYS A 82 2.28 -1.59 10.19
CA LYS A 82 2.81 -0.37 10.81
C LYS A 82 1.74 0.53 11.42
N LEU A 83 0.51 0.46 10.91
CA LEU A 83 -0.60 1.29 11.38
C LEU A 83 -1.62 0.54 12.26
N ASN A 84 -1.29 -0.65 12.75
CA ASN A 84 -2.17 -1.49 13.57
C ASN A 84 -3.51 -1.81 12.90
N ARG A 85 -3.50 -2.11 11.60
CA ARG A 85 -4.65 -2.66 10.88
C ARG A 85 -4.44 -4.15 10.66
N ARG A 86 -5.52 -4.91 10.66
CA ARG A 86 -5.51 -6.31 10.22
C ARG A 86 -5.59 -6.35 8.70
N PHE A 87 -5.07 -7.38 8.08
CA PHE A 87 -5.17 -7.54 6.63
C PHE A 87 -5.40 -8.99 6.22
N ILE A 88 -6.04 -9.15 5.10
CA ILE A 88 -6.13 -10.38 4.31
C ILE A 88 -5.71 -10.00 2.90
N GLY A 89 -4.87 -10.83 2.28
CA GLY A 89 -4.44 -10.57 0.93
C GLY A 89 -4.13 -11.83 0.15
N ALA A 90 -4.04 -11.68 -1.16
CA ALA A 90 -3.69 -12.74 -2.09
C ALA A 90 -2.70 -12.23 -3.13
N GLU A 91 -1.78 -13.10 -3.54
CA GLU A 91 -0.89 -12.88 -4.66
C GLU A 91 -0.79 -14.17 -5.45
N LEU A 92 -1.07 -14.09 -6.75
CA LEU A 92 -1.07 -15.25 -7.63
C LEU A 92 0.34 -15.68 -8.02
N ASN A 93 1.24 -14.72 -8.20
CA ASN A 93 2.62 -14.99 -8.58
C ASN A 93 3.45 -15.40 -7.37
N LYS A 94 3.91 -16.65 -7.36
CA LYS A 94 4.67 -17.21 -6.24
C LYS A 94 5.95 -16.44 -5.95
N GLU A 95 6.67 -15.98 -6.94
CA GLU A 95 7.91 -15.23 -6.74
C GLU A 95 7.65 -13.89 -6.04
N TYR A 96 6.60 -13.16 -6.46
CA TYR A 96 6.19 -11.92 -5.80
C TYR A 96 5.67 -12.18 -4.40
N TYR A 97 4.94 -13.28 -4.20
CA TYR A 97 4.48 -13.68 -2.88
C TYR A 97 5.65 -13.93 -1.93
N ASP A 98 6.63 -14.73 -2.33
CA ASP A 98 7.78 -15.08 -1.49
C ASP A 98 8.59 -13.82 -1.11
N LYS A 99 8.91 -12.96 -2.08
CA LYS A 99 9.63 -11.70 -1.84
C LYS A 99 8.82 -10.71 -0.97
N GLY A 100 7.53 -10.61 -1.20
CA GLY A 100 6.64 -9.76 -0.42
C GLY A 100 6.52 -10.25 1.02
N TYR A 101 6.44 -11.56 1.22
CA TYR A 101 6.41 -12.17 2.55
C TYR A 101 7.71 -11.92 3.34
N GLU A 102 8.87 -12.11 2.71
CA GLU A 102 10.16 -11.77 3.30
C GLU A 102 10.26 -10.30 3.71
N ARG A 103 9.76 -9.39 2.85
CA ARG A 103 9.68 -7.96 3.17
C ARG A 103 8.83 -7.73 4.41
N LEU A 104 7.65 -8.33 4.49
CA LEU A 104 6.73 -8.17 5.61
C LEU A 104 7.36 -8.67 6.93
N GLU A 105 8.00 -9.83 6.91
CA GLU A 105 8.67 -10.39 8.11
C GLU A 105 9.82 -9.51 8.56
N ARG A 106 10.61 -8.96 7.65
CA ARG A 106 11.67 -8.00 7.98
C ARG A 106 11.11 -6.75 8.67
N GLU A 107 10.01 -6.21 8.17
CA GLU A 107 9.37 -5.03 8.76
C GLU A 107 8.78 -5.31 10.14
N LYS A 108 8.18 -6.47 10.36
CA LYS A 108 7.70 -6.91 11.69
C LYS A 108 8.84 -7.02 12.69
N ASN A 109 9.97 -7.60 12.28
CA ASN A 109 11.13 -7.76 13.16
C ASN A 109 11.75 -6.40 13.54
N GLN A 110 11.74 -5.43 12.65
CA GLN A 110 12.20 -4.07 12.96
C GLN A 110 11.31 -3.39 14.01
N LEU A 111 10.00 -3.54 13.91
CA LEU A 111 9.06 -3.00 14.90
C LEU A 111 9.29 -3.59 16.29
N SER A 112 9.52 -4.89 16.39
CA SER A 112 9.75 -5.55 17.69
C SER A 112 11.04 -5.10 18.40
N LEU A 113 12.02 -4.57 17.68
CA LEU A 113 13.25 -4.02 18.24
C LEU A 113 13.08 -2.63 18.87
N PHE A 114 12.06 -1.89 18.47
CA PHE A 114 11.76 -0.54 18.99
C PHE A 114 10.74 -0.57 20.14
N ASP A 115 10.06 -1.69 20.35
CA ASP A 115 9.09 -1.90 21.43
C ASP A 115 9.76 -2.44 22.74
N LEU A 116 11.08 -2.53 22.75
CA LEU A 116 11.90 -2.88 23.94
C LEU A 116 12.41 -1.61 24.63
#